data_693414f9fc8d09b25b9437c271124251
#
_entry.id   693414f9fc8d09b25b9437c271124251
#
_cell.length_a   1.000
_cell.length_b   1.000
_cell.length_c   1.000
_cell.angle_alpha   90.00
_cell.angle_beta   90.00
_cell.angle_gamma   90.00
#
_symmetry.space_group_name_H-M   'P 1'
#
loop_
_entity.id
_entity.type
_entity.pdbx_description
1 polymer ?
#
loop_
_entity_poly.entity_id
_entity_poly.type
_entity_poly.pdbx_seq_one_letter_code
_entity_poly.pdbx_strand_id
1 'polypeptide(L)'
;KSRQLLFSDENGIKYFGAYTKLALGDCAIITMIAEDTIFESIRATTRRNIYLSLAVLAIAILIIWFFSRSISSPVKKLAKAAKLVQDGQYDIHLKYRHKDEIGLLTSSFVQMGKGLAERERLKDTFGRFTNKAIAEQAMRGELALGGETKNVTVFFSDIRNFTAMSEKLHPEEVVKFLNDYMTRMVDCVNKTGGTVDKFIGDAIMAVWGAPISGSSPKEDAMNAVRAALMMRSSLNEYNALRVSRGEKPIRIGCGINSGSVVAGQIGSDQRMEYTCIGDTVNLASRTEALNKPFATDILITANTYELIKDYITAEKMLPVTVKGKEKPIDMYAVVNIPDATDIPGAGALGPASMHQLRQRWGIKDPDLTGI
;
A
#
# COMPACT_ATOMS: atom_id res chain seq x y z
N LYS A 1 -60.40 -74.18 -29.62
CA LYS A 1 -59.37 -73.50 -28.79
C LYS A 1 -58.13 -73.37 -29.62
N SER A 2 -57.62 -72.17 -29.80
CA SER A 2 -56.30 -71.88 -30.42
C SER A 2 -55.22 -72.26 -29.42
N ARG A 3 -54.18 -72.92 -29.91
CA ARG A 3 -52.93 -73.13 -29.12
C ARG A 3 -51.75 -72.61 -29.91
N GLN A 4 -50.82 -72.05 -29.22
CA GLN A 4 -49.52 -71.64 -29.75
C GLN A 4 -48.49 -72.73 -29.51
N LEU A 5 -47.68 -73.02 -30.48
CA LEU A 5 -46.67 -74.08 -30.43
C LEU A 5 -45.36 -73.52 -31.00
N LEU A 6 -44.27 -73.86 -30.36
CA LEU A 6 -42.92 -73.70 -30.89
C LEU A 6 -42.47 -75.07 -31.35
N PHE A 7 -42.07 -75.20 -32.59
CA PHE A 7 -41.57 -76.43 -33.18
C PHE A 7 -40.40 -76.18 -34.11
N SER A 8 -39.61 -77.19 -34.38
CA SER A 8 -38.53 -77.14 -35.34
C SER A 8 -38.86 -78.08 -36.49
N ASP A 9 -38.56 -77.67 -37.74
CA ASP A 9 -38.64 -78.57 -38.87
C ASP A 9 -37.48 -79.57 -38.95
N GLU A 10 -37.46 -80.44 -39.94
CA GLU A 10 -36.38 -81.43 -40.17
C GLU A 10 -35.04 -80.78 -40.46
N ASN A 11 -34.97 -79.56 -40.87
CA ASN A 11 -33.79 -78.75 -41.11
C ASN A 11 -33.32 -77.91 -39.90
N GLY A 12 -33.98 -78.02 -38.72
CA GLY A 12 -33.64 -77.33 -37.48
C GLY A 12 -34.15 -75.90 -37.42
N ILE A 13 -34.95 -75.44 -38.38
CA ILE A 13 -35.57 -74.11 -38.38
C ILE A 13 -36.72 -74.06 -37.39
N LYS A 14 -36.66 -73.12 -36.46
CA LYS A 14 -37.72 -72.92 -35.47
C LYS A 14 -38.85 -72.05 -35.99
N TYR A 15 -40.09 -72.51 -35.76
CA TYR A 15 -41.29 -71.79 -36.18
C TYR A 15 -42.22 -71.52 -34.95
N PHE A 16 -42.78 -70.34 -34.91
CA PHE A 16 -43.94 -70.03 -34.07
C PHE A 16 -45.18 -70.41 -34.86
N GLY A 17 -45.94 -71.42 -34.38
CA GLY A 17 -47.15 -71.87 -34.98
C GLY A 17 -48.35 -71.66 -34.10
N ALA A 18 -49.46 -71.32 -34.70
CA ALA A 18 -50.80 -71.35 -34.06
C ALA A 18 -51.67 -72.23 -34.87
N TYR A 19 -52.45 -73.10 -34.22
CA TYR A 19 -53.48 -73.88 -34.90
C TYR A 19 -54.84 -73.62 -34.29
N THR A 20 -55.86 -73.63 -35.14
CA THR A 20 -57.30 -73.56 -34.76
C THR A 20 -58.02 -74.62 -35.48
N LYS A 21 -58.75 -75.47 -34.73
CA LYS A 21 -59.68 -76.52 -35.28
C LYS A 21 -60.97 -75.84 -35.71
N LEU A 22 -61.35 -76.04 -37.00
CA LEU A 22 -62.61 -75.55 -37.53
C LEU A 22 -63.76 -76.47 -37.10
N ALA A 23 -64.94 -75.88 -36.97
CA ALA A 23 -66.18 -76.64 -36.58
C ALA A 23 -66.79 -77.40 -37.80
N LEU A 24 -66.24 -77.17 -38.98
CA LEU A 24 -66.75 -77.79 -40.22
C LEU A 24 -65.70 -78.85 -40.71
N GLY A 25 -66.06 -80.13 -40.54
CA GLY A 25 -65.10 -81.22 -40.87
C GLY A 25 -63.87 -81.31 -39.98
N ASP A 26 -63.10 -82.39 -40.12
CA ASP A 26 -61.86 -82.59 -39.27
C ASP A 26 -60.68 -81.79 -39.83
N CYS A 27 -60.89 -80.48 -40.07
CA CYS A 27 -59.87 -79.54 -40.62
C CYS A 27 -59.34 -78.63 -39.57
N ALA A 28 -58.05 -78.37 -39.59
CA ALA A 28 -57.38 -77.39 -38.76
C ALA A 28 -56.60 -76.38 -39.67
N ILE A 29 -56.72 -75.11 -39.31
CA ILE A 29 -55.84 -74.05 -39.93
C ILE A 29 -54.59 -73.91 -39.05
N ILE A 30 -53.44 -74.04 -39.68
CA ILE A 30 -52.12 -73.85 -39.06
C ILE A 30 -51.52 -72.62 -39.72
N THR A 31 -51.11 -71.68 -38.88
CA THR A 31 -50.36 -70.52 -39.31
C THR A 31 -48.94 -70.63 -38.75
N MET A 32 -47.92 -70.52 -39.56
CA MET A 32 -46.53 -70.67 -39.16
C MET A 32 -45.72 -69.46 -39.63
N ILE A 33 -44.85 -68.95 -38.74
CA ILE A 33 -43.94 -67.86 -39.01
C ILE A 33 -42.57 -68.28 -38.48
N ALA A 34 -41.56 -68.23 -39.35
CA ALA A 34 -40.19 -68.57 -38.94
C ALA A 34 -39.68 -67.59 -37.85
N GLU A 35 -39.05 -68.15 -36.82
CA GLU A 35 -38.46 -67.42 -35.70
C GLU A 35 -37.50 -66.35 -36.21
N ASP A 36 -36.68 -66.66 -37.15
CA ASP A 36 -35.67 -65.74 -37.76
C ASP A 36 -36.32 -64.49 -38.38
N THR A 37 -37.50 -64.62 -39.02
CA THR A 37 -38.18 -63.52 -39.66
C THR A 37 -38.68 -62.49 -38.65
N ILE A 38 -39.13 -62.96 -37.47
CA ILE A 38 -39.55 -62.09 -36.35
C ILE A 38 -38.34 -61.40 -35.77
N PHE A 39 -37.27 -62.18 -35.48
CA PHE A 39 -36.06 -61.66 -34.85
C PHE A 39 -35.27 -60.75 -35.81
N GLU A 40 -35.34 -60.96 -37.12
CA GLU A 40 -34.69 -60.05 -38.11
C GLU A 40 -35.31 -58.65 -38.06
N SER A 41 -36.60 -58.54 -38.03
CA SER A 41 -37.34 -57.27 -37.90
C SER A 41 -37.04 -56.58 -36.53
N ILE A 42 -36.95 -57.36 -35.46
CA ILE A 42 -36.63 -56.83 -34.12
C ILE A 42 -35.16 -56.34 -34.10
N ARG A 43 -34.22 -57.13 -34.64
CA ARG A 43 -32.79 -56.74 -34.73
C ARG A 43 -32.59 -55.51 -35.60
N ALA A 44 -33.30 -55.39 -36.72
CA ALA A 44 -33.25 -54.19 -37.59
C ALA A 44 -33.74 -52.93 -36.85
N THR A 45 -34.88 -53.07 -36.14
CA THR A 45 -35.47 -51.97 -35.34
C THR A 45 -34.57 -51.59 -34.17
N THR A 46 -34.03 -52.60 -33.44
CA THR A 46 -33.11 -52.36 -32.31
C THR A 46 -31.82 -51.69 -32.77
N ARG A 47 -31.23 -52.11 -33.90
CA ARG A 47 -30.02 -51.50 -34.48
C ARG A 47 -30.28 -50.04 -34.85
N ARG A 48 -31.42 -49.76 -35.52
CA ARG A 48 -31.82 -48.38 -35.86
C ARG A 48 -32.00 -47.50 -34.59
N ASN A 49 -32.61 -48.02 -33.54
CA ASN A 49 -32.79 -47.30 -32.28
C ASN A 49 -31.49 -47.04 -31.58
N ILE A 50 -30.54 -48.00 -31.59
CA ILE A 50 -29.18 -47.76 -31.05
C ILE A 50 -28.47 -46.65 -31.79
N TYR A 51 -28.49 -46.65 -33.15
CA TYR A 51 -27.86 -45.59 -33.95
C TYR A 51 -28.53 -44.24 -33.67
N LEU A 52 -29.85 -44.14 -33.57
CA LEU A 52 -30.53 -42.92 -33.20
C LEU A 52 -30.17 -42.43 -31.83
N SER A 53 -30.09 -43.31 -30.86
CA SER A 53 -29.66 -42.97 -29.47
C SER A 53 -28.23 -42.45 -29.40
N LEU A 54 -27.31 -43.08 -30.13
CA LEU A 54 -25.92 -42.63 -30.24
C LEU A 54 -25.82 -41.27 -30.94
N ALA A 55 -26.62 -41.04 -31.98
CA ALA A 55 -26.66 -39.74 -32.67
C ALA A 55 -27.20 -38.63 -31.76
N VAL A 56 -28.26 -38.88 -31.01
CA VAL A 56 -28.77 -37.92 -30.02
C VAL A 56 -27.79 -37.63 -28.91
N LEU A 57 -27.11 -38.67 -28.40
CA LEU A 57 -26.06 -38.52 -27.38
C LEU A 57 -24.89 -37.68 -27.90
N ALA A 58 -24.42 -37.94 -29.13
CA ALA A 58 -23.34 -37.19 -29.76
C ALA A 58 -23.73 -35.70 -29.92
N ILE A 59 -24.96 -35.42 -30.38
CA ILE A 59 -25.47 -34.04 -30.51
C ILE A 59 -25.55 -33.37 -29.10
N ALA A 60 -26.05 -34.07 -28.08
CA ALA A 60 -26.10 -33.54 -26.72
C ALA A 60 -24.70 -33.17 -26.17
N ILE A 61 -23.70 -34.04 -26.39
CA ILE A 61 -22.29 -33.79 -26.00
C ILE A 61 -21.76 -32.54 -26.74
N LEU A 62 -22.01 -32.41 -28.04
CA LEU A 62 -21.60 -31.24 -28.80
C LEU A 62 -22.23 -29.95 -28.29
N ILE A 63 -23.53 -29.97 -27.96
CA ILE A 63 -24.26 -28.83 -27.40
C ILE A 63 -23.64 -28.44 -26.04
N ILE A 64 -23.44 -29.41 -25.13
CA ILE A 64 -22.84 -29.16 -23.83
C ILE A 64 -21.42 -28.60 -23.95
N TRP A 65 -20.62 -29.14 -24.84
CA TRP A 65 -19.27 -28.66 -25.11
C TRP A 65 -19.26 -27.23 -25.64
N PHE A 66 -20.16 -26.90 -26.58
CA PHE A 66 -20.35 -25.56 -27.13
C PHE A 66 -20.77 -24.56 -26.06
N PHE A 67 -21.78 -24.88 -25.23
CA PHE A 67 -22.23 -24.04 -24.13
C PHE A 67 -21.14 -23.82 -23.07
N SER A 68 -20.42 -24.89 -22.72
CA SER A 68 -19.31 -24.81 -21.77
C SER A 68 -18.22 -23.84 -22.26
N ARG A 69 -17.89 -23.89 -23.53
CA ARG A 69 -16.84 -23.05 -24.15
C ARG A 69 -17.31 -21.61 -24.40
N SER A 70 -18.56 -21.44 -24.82
CA SER A 70 -19.12 -20.13 -25.20
C SER A 70 -19.60 -19.30 -24.00
N ILE A 71 -20.13 -19.90 -22.97
CA ILE A 71 -20.75 -19.18 -21.83
C ILE A 71 -20.02 -19.45 -20.51
N SER A 72 -19.91 -20.72 -20.09
CA SER A 72 -19.39 -21.04 -18.75
C SER A 72 -17.93 -20.65 -18.57
N SER A 73 -17.07 -20.88 -19.55
CA SER A 73 -15.64 -20.56 -19.45
C SER A 73 -15.36 -19.05 -19.34
N PRO A 74 -15.93 -18.18 -20.21
CA PRO A 74 -15.79 -16.73 -20.08
C PRO A 74 -16.32 -16.20 -18.74
N VAL A 75 -17.49 -16.64 -18.28
CA VAL A 75 -18.08 -16.22 -17.00
C VAL A 75 -17.18 -16.61 -15.83
N LYS A 76 -16.60 -17.82 -15.82
CA LYS A 76 -15.62 -18.22 -14.81
C LYS A 76 -14.35 -17.34 -14.82
N LYS A 77 -13.89 -16.93 -16.01
CA LYS A 77 -12.74 -16.00 -16.13
C LYS A 77 -13.08 -14.63 -15.58
N LEU A 78 -14.30 -14.11 -15.88
CA LEU A 78 -14.77 -12.84 -15.29
C LEU A 78 -14.88 -12.91 -13.78
N ALA A 79 -15.43 -14.00 -13.23
CA ALA A 79 -15.51 -14.19 -11.78
C ALA A 79 -14.14 -14.23 -11.10
N LYS A 80 -13.13 -14.89 -11.74
CA LYS A 80 -11.76 -14.86 -11.24
C LYS A 80 -11.15 -13.46 -11.30
N ALA A 81 -11.37 -12.73 -12.41
CA ALA A 81 -10.90 -11.36 -12.55
C ALA A 81 -11.56 -10.43 -11.53
N ALA A 82 -12.85 -10.62 -11.23
CA ALA A 82 -13.55 -9.85 -10.18
C ALA A 82 -12.90 -10.06 -8.81
N LYS A 83 -12.46 -11.27 -8.49
CA LYS A 83 -11.74 -11.54 -7.25
C LYS A 83 -10.37 -10.84 -7.22
N LEU A 84 -9.63 -10.83 -8.33
CA LEU A 84 -8.37 -10.09 -8.43
C LEU A 84 -8.57 -8.58 -8.21
N VAL A 85 -9.66 -8.01 -8.78
CA VAL A 85 -10.02 -6.60 -8.54
C VAL A 85 -10.31 -6.35 -7.06
N GLN A 86 -11.04 -7.25 -6.41
CA GLN A 86 -11.32 -7.16 -4.97
C GLN A 86 -10.03 -7.17 -4.14
N ASP A 87 -9.01 -7.94 -4.57
CA ASP A 87 -7.71 -8.04 -3.94
C ASP A 87 -6.76 -6.88 -4.35
N GLY A 88 -7.27 -5.84 -5.05
CA GLY A 88 -6.49 -4.66 -5.44
C GLY A 88 -5.64 -4.84 -6.70
N GLN A 89 -5.79 -5.94 -7.43
CA GLN A 89 -5.08 -6.19 -8.69
C GLN A 89 -5.95 -5.73 -9.87
N TYR A 90 -5.69 -4.53 -10.36
CA TYR A 90 -6.53 -3.90 -11.39
C TYR A 90 -6.04 -4.16 -12.83
N ASP A 91 -4.84 -4.73 -13.01
CA ASP A 91 -4.30 -5.04 -14.35
C ASP A 91 -4.92 -6.33 -14.92
N ILE A 92 -6.08 -6.15 -15.53
CA ILE A 92 -6.92 -7.25 -16.00
C ILE A 92 -6.72 -7.46 -17.50
N HIS A 93 -6.15 -8.61 -17.87
CA HIS A 93 -5.98 -9.01 -19.26
C HIS A 93 -6.98 -10.10 -19.64
N LEU A 94 -8.22 -9.70 -19.98
CA LEU A 94 -9.24 -10.60 -20.51
C LEU A 94 -9.35 -10.40 -22.03
N LYS A 95 -9.05 -11.44 -22.81
CA LYS A 95 -9.27 -11.45 -24.27
C LYS A 95 -10.55 -12.23 -24.56
N TYR A 96 -11.59 -11.53 -24.99
CA TYR A 96 -12.82 -12.13 -25.49
C TYR A 96 -13.19 -11.45 -26.80
N ARG A 97 -13.31 -12.24 -27.90
CA ARG A 97 -13.45 -11.70 -29.27
C ARG A 97 -14.88 -11.73 -29.80
N HIS A 98 -15.85 -12.24 -29.03
CA HIS A 98 -17.23 -12.33 -29.50
C HIS A 98 -17.97 -10.99 -29.35
N LYS A 99 -18.90 -10.72 -30.28
CA LYS A 99 -19.72 -9.49 -30.29
C LYS A 99 -21.10 -9.74 -29.65
N ASP A 100 -21.12 -10.58 -28.61
CA ASP A 100 -22.30 -10.89 -27.83
C ASP A 100 -22.30 -10.13 -26.48
N GLU A 101 -23.30 -10.37 -25.65
CA GLU A 101 -23.47 -9.74 -24.34
C GLU A 101 -22.28 -10.05 -23.41
N ILE A 102 -21.67 -11.23 -23.52
CA ILE A 102 -20.49 -11.62 -22.75
C ILE A 102 -19.27 -10.82 -23.21
N GLY A 103 -19.17 -10.55 -24.52
CA GLY A 103 -18.13 -9.69 -25.08
C GLY A 103 -18.26 -8.25 -24.59
N LEU A 104 -19.48 -7.70 -24.57
CA LEU A 104 -19.76 -6.37 -24.03
C LEU A 104 -19.44 -6.32 -22.53
N LEU A 105 -19.89 -7.30 -21.76
CA LEU A 105 -19.60 -7.39 -20.33
C LEU A 105 -18.10 -7.46 -20.05
N THR A 106 -17.36 -8.27 -20.85
CA THR A 106 -15.91 -8.40 -20.69
C THR A 106 -15.21 -7.10 -20.99
N SER A 107 -15.59 -6.38 -22.06
CA SER A 107 -14.99 -5.09 -22.40
C SER A 107 -15.28 -4.02 -21.35
N SER A 108 -16.52 -3.95 -20.86
CA SER A 108 -16.91 -3.03 -19.77
C SER A 108 -16.15 -3.33 -18.47
N PHE A 109 -15.95 -4.61 -18.15
CA PHE A 109 -15.20 -5.03 -16.98
C PHE A 109 -13.71 -4.65 -17.08
N VAL A 110 -13.10 -4.85 -18.25
CA VAL A 110 -11.71 -4.42 -18.51
C VAL A 110 -11.58 -2.90 -18.42
N GLN A 111 -12.54 -2.15 -18.95
CA GLN A 111 -12.54 -0.69 -18.89
C GLN A 111 -12.68 -0.20 -17.43
N MET A 112 -13.54 -0.83 -16.64
CA MET A 112 -13.65 -0.57 -15.20
C MET A 112 -12.31 -0.84 -14.48
N GLY A 113 -11.66 -1.97 -14.76
CA GLY A 113 -10.34 -2.29 -14.20
C GLY A 113 -9.30 -1.23 -14.52
N LYS A 114 -9.25 -0.75 -15.78
CA LYS A 114 -8.36 0.36 -16.18
C LYS A 114 -8.65 1.65 -15.41
N GLY A 115 -9.92 2.02 -15.24
CA GLY A 115 -10.30 3.21 -14.47
C GLY A 115 -9.91 3.10 -13.00
N LEU A 116 -10.04 1.90 -12.39
CA LEU A 116 -9.59 1.67 -11.02
C LEU A 116 -8.05 1.73 -10.90
N ALA A 117 -7.32 1.14 -11.86
CA ALA A 117 -5.86 1.22 -11.91
C ALA A 117 -5.37 2.67 -12.04
N GLU A 118 -6.00 3.46 -12.89
CA GLU A 118 -5.69 4.88 -13.07
C GLU A 118 -5.97 5.68 -11.78
N ARG A 119 -7.11 5.43 -11.15
CA ARG A 119 -7.45 6.06 -9.86
C ARG A 119 -6.43 5.73 -8.77
N GLU A 120 -6.00 4.48 -8.65
CA GLU A 120 -4.98 4.08 -7.68
C GLU A 120 -3.63 4.71 -7.99
N ARG A 121 -3.24 4.75 -9.27
CA ARG A 121 -2.02 5.45 -9.71
C ARG A 121 -2.05 6.94 -9.41
N LEU A 122 -3.19 7.59 -9.62
CA LEU A 122 -3.39 9.00 -9.27
C LEU A 122 -3.27 9.20 -7.76
N LYS A 123 -3.87 8.32 -6.95
CA LYS A 123 -3.78 8.33 -5.49
C LYS A 123 -2.34 8.22 -5.01
N ASP A 124 -1.58 7.26 -5.54
CA ASP A 124 -0.16 7.07 -5.20
C ASP A 124 0.69 8.27 -5.63
N THR A 125 0.43 8.79 -6.82
CA THR A 125 1.14 9.98 -7.33
C THR A 125 0.82 11.19 -6.46
N PHE A 126 -0.46 11.43 -6.16
CA PHE A 126 -0.89 12.53 -5.30
C PHE A 126 -0.34 12.40 -3.88
N GLY A 127 -0.28 11.17 -3.33
CA GLY A 127 0.34 10.90 -2.03
C GLY A 127 1.86 11.18 -1.96
N ARG A 128 2.55 11.28 -3.11
CA ARG A 128 3.96 11.72 -3.18
C ARG A 128 4.12 13.25 -3.15
N PHE A 129 3.11 13.99 -3.62
CA PHE A 129 3.11 15.45 -3.63
C PHE A 129 2.51 16.05 -2.35
N THR A 130 1.71 15.26 -1.62
CA THR A 130 1.15 15.65 -0.33
C THR A 130 1.22 14.45 0.64
N ASN A 131 0.83 14.65 1.90
CA ASN A 131 0.76 13.54 2.84
C ASN A 131 -0.33 12.53 2.42
N LYS A 132 -0.04 11.23 2.53
CA LYS A 132 -0.95 10.14 2.13
C LYS A 132 -2.31 10.24 2.85
N ALA A 133 -2.32 10.58 4.13
CA ALA A 133 -3.56 10.73 4.89
C ALA A 133 -4.41 11.91 4.37
N ILE A 134 -3.76 13.00 3.98
CA ILE A 134 -4.41 14.17 3.39
C ILE A 134 -4.95 13.83 2.00
N ALA A 135 -4.18 13.10 1.20
CA ALA A 135 -4.63 12.61 -0.10
C ALA A 135 -5.89 11.74 0.02
N GLU A 136 -5.96 10.89 1.02
CA GLU A 136 -7.13 10.04 1.30
C GLU A 136 -8.36 10.86 1.74
N GLN A 137 -8.19 11.88 2.58
CA GLN A 137 -9.26 12.80 2.97
C GLN A 137 -9.75 13.62 1.77
N ALA A 138 -8.83 14.10 0.92
CA ALA A 138 -9.17 14.80 -0.33
C ALA A 138 -10.05 13.95 -1.24
N MET A 139 -9.69 12.69 -1.42
CA MET A 139 -10.45 11.76 -2.26
C MET A 139 -11.83 11.41 -1.72
N ARG A 140 -12.05 11.56 -0.40
CA ARG A 140 -13.36 11.41 0.25
C ARG A 140 -14.20 12.69 0.20
N GLY A 141 -13.65 13.80 -0.30
CA GLY A 141 -14.32 15.10 -0.28
C GLY A 141 -14.44 15.73 1.12
N GLU A 142 -13.63 15.26 2.06
CA GLU A 142 -13.65 15.70 3.46
C GLU A 142 -12.77 16.93 3.71
N LEU A 143 -12.08 17.43 2.67
CA LEU A 143 -11.24 18.63 2.78
C LEU A 143 -12.06 19.88 2.62
N ALA A 144 -12.12 20.67 3.68
CA ALA A 144 -12.62 22.05 3.65
C ALA A 144 -11.51 23.02 4.07
N LEU A 145 -11.55 24.25 3.55
CA LEU A 145 -10.72 25.33 4.06
C LEU A 145 -11.02 25.54 5.54
N GLY A 146 -9.97 25.64 6.35
CA GLY A 146 -10.09 25.86 7.78
C GLY A 146 -9.01 25.10 8.55
N GLY A 147 -8.95 25.34 9.84
CA GLY A 147 -8.00 24.71 10.73
C GLY A 147 -8.60 24.50 12.11
N GLU A 148 -8.06 23.53 12.81
CA GLU A 148 -8.39 23.19 14.18
C GLU A 148 -7.19 23.40 15.10
N THR A 149 -7.45 23.76 16.34
CA THR A 149 -6.39 23.87 17.34
C THR A 149 -5.98 22.46 17.80
N LYS A 150 -4.70 22.13 17.58
CA LYS A 150 -4.11 20.83 18.01
C LYS A 150 -2.86 21.07 18.84
N ASN A 151 -2.63 20.18 19.80
CA ASN A 151 -1.34 20.08 20.46
C ASN A 151 -0.46 19.14 19.64
N VAL A 152 0.68 19.63 19.19
CA VAL A 152 1.59 18.92 18.29
C VAL A 152 3.04 19.09 18.77
N THR A 153 3.92 18.24 18.26
CA THR A 153 5.36 18.46 18.33
C THR A 153 5.86 18.80 16.94
N VAL A 154 6.42 20.00 16.81
CA VAL A 154 6.98 20.54 15.56
C VAL A 154 8.48 20.34 15.56
N PHE A 155 8.99 19.92 14.42
CA PHE A 155 10.39 19.63 14.18
C PHE A 155 10.87 20.39 12.94
N PHE A 156 12.06 20.98 13.05
CA PHE A 156 12.81 21.52 11.94
C PHE A 156 14.20 20.89 11.89
N SER A 157 14.68 20.57 10.71
CA SER A 157 16.10 20.26 10.51
C SER A 157 16.67 20.98 9.32
N ASP A 158 17.94 21.34 9.36
CA ASP A 158 18.65 22.09 8.33
C ASP A 158 20.09 21.58 8.18
N ILE A 159 20.63 21.59 6.96
CA ILE A 159 22.01 21.18 6.68
C ILE A 159 22.96 22.34 6.96
N ARG A 160 23.93 22.10 7.82
CA ARG A 160 24.92 23.13 8.18
C ARG A 160 25.79 23.56 7.00
N ASN A 161 25.82 24.87 6.73
CA ASN A 161 26.58 25.48 5.66
C ASN A 161 26.21 24.98 4.25
N PHE A 162 24.94 24.58 4.04
CA PHE A 162 24.47 24.10 2.74
C PHE A 162 24.69 25.10 1.62
N THR A 163 24.35 26.38 1.82
CA THR A 163 24.54 27.46 0.82
C THR A 163 25.98 27.50 0.30
N ALA A 164 26.96 27.52 1.21
CA ALA A 164 28.39 27.56 0.82
C ALA A 164 28.88 26.23 0.18
N MET A 165 28.19 25.13 0.44
CA MET A 165 28.45 23.85 -0.21
C MET A 165 27.85 23.81 -1.61
N SER A 166 26.58 24.21 -1.76
CA SER A 166 25.84 24.17 -3.01
C SER A 166 26.40 25.12 -4.07
N GLU A 167 26.95 26.27 -3.68
CA GLU A 167 27.61 27.22 -4.60
C GLU A 167 28.82 26.58 -5.35
N LYS A 168 29.39 25.49 -4.84
CA LYS A 168 30.54 24.78 -5.42
C LYS A 168 30.19 23.58 -6.27
N LEU A 169 28.92 23.22 -6.33
CA LEU A 169 28.40 22.05 -7.03
C LEU A 169 27.63 22.45 -8.28
N HIS A 170 27.62 21.58 -9.29
CA HIS A 170 26.69 21.76 -10.40
C HIS A 170 25.24 21.60 -9.93
N PRO A 171 24.27 22.32 -10.54
CA PRO A 171 22.86 22.23 -10.13
C PRO A 171 22.30 20.82 -10.06
N GLU A 172 22.68 19.95 -10.99
CA GLU A 172 22.25 18.54 -11.03
C GLU A 172 22.79 17.74 -9.83
N GLU A 173 24.04 18.03 -9.42
CA GLU A 173 24.66 17.41 -8.25
C GLU A 173 23.98 17.84 -6.95
N VAL A 174 23.58 19.11 -6.86
CA VAL A 174 22.80 19.64 -5.72
C VAL A 174 21.47 18.91 -5.60
N VAL A 175 20.72 18.76 -6.70
CA VAL A 175 19.44 18.04 -6.72
C VAL A 175 19.61 16.58 -6.34
N LYS A 176 20.62 15.90 -6.90
CA LYS A 176 20.91 14.49 -6.57
C LYS A 176 21.26 14.32 -5.10
N PHE A 177 22.10 15.19 -4.57
CA PHE A 177 22.48 15.21 -3.17
C PHE A 177 21.28 15.43 -2.25
N LEU A 178 20.45 16.46 -2.54
CA LEU A 178 19.25 16.74 -1.75
C LEU A 178 18.28 15.56 -1.78
N ASN A 179 18.04 14.96 -2.93
CA ASN A 179 17.12 13.82 -3.04
C ASN A 179 17.61 12.60 -2.22
N ASP A 180 18.90 12.29 -2.24
CA ASP A 180 19.46 11.19 -1.45
C ASP A 180 19.39 11.50 0.06
N TYR A 181 19.75 12.72 0.46
CA TYR A 181 19.64 13.20 1.84
C TYR A 181 18.20 13.19 2.35
N MET A 182 17.27 13.85 1.61
CA MET A 182 15.87 13.94 1.99
C MET A 182 15.20 12.57 2.12
N THR A 183 15.50 11.65 1.21
CA THR A 183 14.95 10.27 1.27
C THR A 183 15.31 9.60 2.60
N ARG A 184 16.54 9.73 3.06
CA ARG A 184 17.01 9.15 4.34
C ARG A 184 16.37 9.81 5.55
N MET A 185 16.25 11.12 5.54
CA MET A 185 15.68 11.89 6.66
C MET A 185 14.17 11.70 6.78
N VAL A 186 13.47 11.69 5.66
CA VAL A 186 12.02 11.41 5.59
C VAL A 186 11.69 10.00 6.09
N ASP A 187 12.55 9.02 5.80
CA ASP A 187 12.41 7.65 6.31
C ASP A 187 12.44 7.62 7.86
N CYS A 188 13.31 8.43 8.48
CA CYS A 188 13.35 8.56 9.94
C CYS A 188 12.07 9.17 10.52
N VAL A 189 11.50 10.19 9.86
CA VAL A 189 10.21 10.80 10.26
C VAL A 189 9.09 9.79 10.16
N ASN A 190 8.99 9.08 9.03
CA ASN A 190 7.93 8.11 8.77
C ASN A 190 7.97 6.93 9.74
N LYS A 191 9.16 6.40 10.06
CA LYS A 191 9.35 5.28 10.99
C LYS A 191 8.91 5.61 12.42
N THR A 192 8.88 6.89 12.78
CA THR A 192 8.43 7.36 14.10
C THR A 192 7.00 7.89 14.10
N GLY A 193 6.24 7.69 13.02
CA GLY A 193 4.85 8.13 12.91
C GLY A 193 4.68 9.64 12.70
N GLY A 194 5.74 10.34 12.33
CA GLY A 194 5.69 11.76 11.98
C GLY A 194 5.19 11.99 10.56
N THR A 195 4.77 13.21 10.32
CA THR A 195 4.35 13.70 9.01
C THR A 195 5.29 14.79 8.55
N VAL A 196 5.90 14.63 7.38
CA VAL A 196 6.62 15.75 6.74
C VAL A 196 5.58 16.75 6.23
N ASP A 197 5.65 17.98 6.74
CA ASP A 197 4.81 19.10 6.32
C ASP A 197 5.30 19.63 4.97
N LYS A 198 6.54 20.08 4.92
CA LYS A 198 7.17 20.61 3.70
C LYS A 198 8.69 20.62 3.77
N PHE A 199 9.29 20.80 2.60
CA PHE A 199 10.70 21.15 2.46
C PHE A 199 10.84 22.66 2.24
N ILE A 200 11.81 23.28 2.90
CA ILE A 200 12.12 24.72 2.77
C ILE A 200 13.59 24.82 2.39
N GLY A 201 13.86 24.76 1.08
CA GLY A 201 15.24 24.60 0.60
C GLY A 201 15.81 23.24 1.00
N ASP A 202 16.86 23.26 1.81
CA ASP A 202 17.47 22.06 2.42
C ASP A 202 16.90 21.71 3.79
N ALA A 203 15.99 22.53 4.32
CA ALA A 203 15.35 22.29 5.59
C ALA A 203 14.11 21.38 5.44
N ILE A 204 13.86 20.58 6.47
CA ILE A 204 12.68 19.71 6.61
C ILE A 204 11.85 20.24 7.76
N MET A 205 10.56 20.50 7.52
CA MET A 205 9.56 20.69 8.55
C MET A 205 8.74 19.40 8.70
N ALA A 206 8.67 18.87 9.91
CA ALA A 206 7.86 17.70 10.23
C ALA A 206 7.04 17.91 11.51
N VAL A 207 5.95 17.16 11.65
CA VAL A 207 5.00 17.31 12.76
C VAL A 207 4.55 15.93 13.25
N TRP A 208 4.40 15.78 14.57
CA TRP A 208 3.73 14.67 15.23
C TRP A 208 2.48 15.21 15.93
N GLY A 209 1.36 14.49 15.85
CA GLY A 209 0.05 14.91 16.40
C GLY A 209 -0.89 15.53 15.36
N ALA A 210 -0.44 15.72 14.11
CA ALA A 210 -1.26 16.17 12.98
C ALA A 210 -0.75 15.57 11.65
N PRO A 211 -1.61 15.32 10.66
CA PRO A 211 -3.06 15.48 10.60
C PRO A 211 -3.79 14.43 11.47
N ILE A 212 -3.17 13.29 11.70
CA ILE A 212 -3.73 12.19 12.50
C ILE A 212 -3.22 12.33 13.92
N SER A 213 -4.14 12.46 14.87
CA SER A 213 -3.87 12.45 16.30
C SER A 213 -4.10 11.02 16.79
N GLY A 214 -3.04 10.27 17.01
CA GLY A 214 -3.12 8.88 17.47
C GLY A 214 -2.35 8.63 18.77
N SER A 215 -1.55 9.61 19.19
CA SER A 215 -0.63 9.51 20.32
C SER A 215 -0.93 10.58 21.36
N SER A 216 -0.35 10.43 22.53
CA SER A 216 -0.35 11.49 23.54
C SER A 216 0.70 12.55 23.22
N PRO A 217 0.58 13.80 23.70
CA PRO A 217 1.62 14.83 23.51
C PRO A 217 3.02 14.38 23.95
N LYS A 218 3.11 13.52 24.95
CA LYS A 218 4.35 12.90 25.40
C LYS A 218 4.93 11.95 24.37
N GLU A 219 4.10 11.09 23.78
CA GLU A 219 4.54 10.15 22.74
C GLU A 219 4.96 10.89 21.47
N ASP A 220 4.23 11.94 21.08
CA ASP A 220 4.57 12.79 19.95
C ASP A 220 5.94 13.47 20.16
N ALA A 221 6.21 14.02 21.35
CA ALA A 221 7.49 14.60 21.72
C ALA A 221 8.62 13.56 21.71
N MET A 222 8.35 12.37 22.27
CA MET A 222 9.33 11.28 22.28
C MET A 222 9.65 10.79 20.87
N ASN A 223 8.65 10.60 20.04
CA ASN A 223 8.80 10.16 18.66
C ASN A 223 9.56 11.18 17.81
N ALA A 224 9.35 12.48 18.01
CA ALA A 224 10.12 13.54 17.36
C ALA A 224 11.60 13.50 17.75
N VAL A 225 11.91 13.28 19.03
CA VAL A 225 13.28 13.13 19.51
C VAL A 225 13.91 11.83 18.98
N ARG A 226 13.16 10.74 18.94
CA ARG A 226 13.62 9.47 18.32
C ARG A 226 13.95 9.66 16.83
N ALA A 227 13.11 10.39 16.09
CA ALA A 227 13.40 10.73 14.70
C ALA A 227 14.74 11.50 14.56
N ALA A 228 14.98 12.49 15.41
CA ALA A 228 16.23 13.25 15.41
C ALA A 228 17.46 12.37 15.69
N LEU A 229 17.36 11.44 16.63
CA LEU A 229 18.45 10.49 16.92
C LEU A 229 18.65 9.47 15.79
N MET A 230 17.58 9.02 15.15
CA MET A 230 17.67 8.18 13.95
C MET A 230 18.30 8.92 12.79
N MET A 231 17.98 10.21 12.61
CA MET A 231 18.63 11.07 11.62
C MET A 231 20.12 11.22 11.90
N ARG A 232 20.53 11.43 13.18
CA ARG A 232 21.94 11.44 13.60
C ARG A 232 22.65 10.15 13.20
N SER A 233 22.05 9.01 13.46
CA SER A 233 22.61 7.69 13.10
C SER A 233 22.72 7.51 11.59
N SER A 234 21.64 7.74 10.86
CA SER A 234 21.60 7.65 9.40
C SER A 234 22.59 8.60 8.72
N LEU A 235 22.76 9.79 9.31
CA LEU A 235 23.74 10.77 8.83
C LEU A 235 25.19 10.30 9.04
N ASN A 236 25.49 9.62 10.13
CA ASN A 236 26.82 9.05 10.36
C ASN A 236 27.15 7.98 9.31
N GLU A 237 26.20 7.10 8.98
CA GLU A 237 26.35 6.12 7.91
C GLU A 237 26.53 6.80 6.53
N TYR A 238 25.70 7.81 6.26
CA TYR A 238 25.81 8.57 5.02
C TYR A 238 27.14 9.30 4.89
N ASN A 239 27.64 9.90 5.97
CA ASN A 239 28.94 10.56 6.01
C ASN A 239 30.09 9.56 5.79
N ALA A 240 30.01 8.35 6.30
CA ALA A 240 31.02 7.32 6.00
C ALA A 240 31.09 7.01 4.49
N LEU A 241 29.91 6.91 3.82
CA LEU A 241 29.83 6.74 2.37
C LEU A 241 30.37 7.97 1.62
N ARG A 242 30.09 9.19 2.08
CA ARG A 242 30.61 10.42 1.47
C ARG A 242 32.15 10.48 1.55
N VAL A 243 32.69 10.21 2.74
CA VAL A 243 34.14 10.20 2.95
C VAL A 243 34.83 9.14 2.08
N SER A 244 34.25 7.95 1.92
CA SER A 244 34.80 6.91 1.03
C SER A 244 34.83 7.34 -0.46
N ARG A 245 34.03 8.32 -0.84
CA ARG A 245 33.98 8.95 -2.18
C ARG A 245 34.85 10.19 -2.28
N GLY A 246 35.60 10.57 -1.22
CA GLY A 246 36.40 11.79 -1.16
C GLY A 246 35.57 13.07 -0.94
N GLU A 247 34.30 12.94 -0.57
CA GLU A 247 33.41 14.05 -0.29
C GLU A 247 33.52 14.48 1.18
N LYS A 248 33.23 15.75 1.48
CA LYS A 248 33.24 16.24 2.86
C LYS A 248 32.00 15.73 3.62
N PRO A 249 32.13 15.36 4.90
CA PRO A 249 30.99 15.03 5.73
C PRO A 249 30.13 16.27 5.95
N ILE A 250 28.82 16.05 6.09
CA ILE A 250 27.82 17.07 6.38
C ILE A 250 27.33 16.94 7.83
N ARG A 251 26.76 18.01 8.34
CA ARG A 251 26.10 18.05 9.65
C ARG A 251 24.74 18.67 9.52
N ILE A 252 23.83 18.33 10.42
CA ILE A 252 22.49 18.92 10.51
C ILE A 252 22.29 19.56 11.88
N GLY A 253 21.33 20.46 11.94
CA GLY A 253 20.74 20.92 13.20
C GLY A 253 19.28 20.52 13.22
N CYS A 254 18.79 20.09 14.37
CA CYS A 254 17.39 19.75 14.62
C CYS A 254 16.85 20.63 15.76
N GLY A 255 15.71 21.26 15.54
CA GLY A 255 15.00 22.06 16.54
C GLY A 255 13.59 21.51 16.77
N ILE A 256 13.23 21.23 18.04
CA ILE A 256 11.97 20.59 18.37
C ILE A 256 11.23 21.43 19.42
N ASN A 257 9.96 21.69 19.18
CA ASN A 257 9.09 22.39 20.11
C ASN A 257 7.69 21.79 20.13
N SER A 258 7.17 21.53 21.32
CA SER A 258 5.81 21.01 21.54
C SER A 258 4.88 22.12 22.00
N GLY A 259 3.67 22.16 21.49
CA GLY A 259 2.66 23.15 21.89
C GLY A 259 1.46 23.19 20.98
N SER A 260 0.59 24.16 21.22
CA SER A 260 -0.63 24.38 20.45
C SER A 260 -0.33 25.08 19.13
N VAL A 261 -0.98 24.60 18.07
CA VAL A 261 -0.96 25.18 16.71
C VAL A 261 -2.36 25.18 16.12
N VAL A 262 -2.56 25.96 15.07
CA VAL A 262 -3.68 25.74 14.14
C VAL A 262 -3.20 24.86 13.02
N ALA A 263 -3.77 23.68 12.89
CA ALA A 263 -3.47 22.70 11.85
C ALA A 263 -4.67 22.55 10.92
N GLY A 264 -4.46 22.61 9.62
CA GLY A 264 -5.55 22.47 8.64
C GLY A 264 -5.18 22.87 7.23
N GLN A 265 -6.22 22.97 6.39
CA GLN A 265 -6.10 23.38 4.98
C GLN A 265 -6.01 24.91 4.91
N ILE A 266 -4.83 25.42 4.62
CA ILE A 266 -4.52 26.84 4.60
C ILE A 266 -4.09 27.25 3.19
N GLY A 267 -4.65 28.34 2.67
CA GLY A 267 -4.32 28.83 1.34
C GLY A 267 -5.50 29.53 0.68
N SER A 268 -5.58 29.39 -0.64
CA SER A 268 -6.66 29.90 -1.47
C SER A 268 -7.45 28.76 -2.10
N ASP A 269 -8.60 29.05 -2.70
CA ASP A 269 -9.42 28.06 -3.44
C ASP A 269 -8.64 27.39 -4.59
N GLN A 270 -7.59 28.03 -5.11
CA GLN A 270 -6.76 27.52 -6.20
C GLN A 270 -5.52 26.75 -5.72
N ARG A 271 -5.06 27.03 -4.49
CA ARG A 271 -3.87 26.39 -3.91
C ARG A 271 -4.01 26.28 -2.40
N MET A 272 -4.14 25.05 -1.93
CA MET A 272 -4.26 24.72 -0.51
C MET A 272 -3.08 23.82 -0.11
N GLU A 273 -2.60 24.05 1.10
CA GLU A 273 -1.61 23.18 1.74
C GLU A 273 -2.14 22.81 3.13
N TYR A 274 -2.07 21.55 3.49
CA TYR A 274 -2.27 21.18 4.88
C TYR A 274 -0.99 21.52 5.63
N THR A 275 -1.07 22.40 6.62
CA THR A 275 0.09 22.82 7.38
C THR A 275 -0.30 23.25 8.79
N CYS A 276 0.71 23.41 9.63
CA CYS A 276 0.57 23.92 10.98
C CYS A 276 1.08 25.37 11.01
N ILE A 277 0.31 26.26 11.63
CA ILE A 277 0.71 27.65 11.88
C ILE A 277 0.57 27.98 13.37
N GLY A 278 1.44 28.85 13.84
CA GLY A 278 1.42 29.35 15.21
C GLY A 278 2.81 29.66 15.75
N ASP A 279 2.82 30.22 16.95
CA ASP A 279 4.07 30.55 17.64
C ASP A 279 4.93 29.31 17.94
N THR A 280 4.28 28.17 18.18
CA THR A 280 4.94 26.87 18.35
C THR A 280 5.81 26.48 17.18
N VAL A 281 5.35 26.72 15.94
CA VAL A 281 6.09 26.46 14.69
C VAL A 281 7.31 27.38 14.57
N ASN A 282 7.08 28.68 14.79
CA ASN A 282 8.13 29.69 14.72
C ASN A 282 9.24 29.42 15.77
N LEU A 283 8.85 28.97 16.97
CA LEU A 283 9.81 28.64 18.00
C LEU A 283 10.65 27.40 17.67
N ALA A 284 10.05 26.36 17.07
CA ALA A 284 10.79 25.19 16.62
C ALA A 284 11.87 25.57 15.57
N SER A 285 11.51 26.39 14.58
CA SER A 285 12.46 26.88 13.58
C SER A 285 13.61 27.71 14.20
N ARG A 286 13.30 28.58 15.16
CA ARG A 286 14.33 29.36 15.87
C ARG A 286 15.22 28.47 16.75
N THR A 287 14.65 27.43 17.37
CA THR A 287 15.39 26.43 18.15
C THR A 287 16.39 25.69 17.25
N GLU A 288 15.99 25.35 16.03
CA GLU A 288 16.91 24.74 15.05
C GLU A 288 18.12 25.65 14.78
N ALA A 289 17.90 26.93 14.51
CA ALA A 289 18.97 27.88 14.19
C ALA A 289 20.00 28.01 15.31
N LEU A 290 19.60 27.84 16.56
CA LEU A 290 20.47 27.93 17.74
C LEU A 290 21.42 26.73 17.91
N ASN A 291 21.23 25.62 17.20
CA ASN A 291 22.23 24.56 17.18
C ASN A 291 23.61 25.04 16.70
N LYS A 292 23.66 26.05 15.82
CA LYS A 292 24.91 26.58 15.30
C LYS A 292 25.76 27.26 16.38
N PRO A 293 25.27 28.27 17.10
CA PRO A 293 26.05 28.93 18.18
C PRO A 293 26.30 27.98 19.37
N PHE A 294 25.39 27.06 19.68
CA PHE A 294 25.60 26.09 20.77
C PHE A 294 26.48 24.89 20.38
N ALA A 295 26.90 24.77 19.14
CA ALA A 295 27.64 23.61 18.63
C ALA A 295 26.96 22.28 18.99
N THR A 296 25.65 22.22 18.77
CA THR A 296 24.78 21.06 18.99
C THR A 296 24.19 20.57 17.66
N ASP A 297 23.51 19.45 17.69
CA ASP A 297 22.76 18.93 16.54
C ASP A 297 21.28 18.75 16.82
N ILE A 298 20.87 18.57 18.09
CA ILE A 298 19.48 18.39 18.47
C ILE A 298 19.18 19.28 19.68
N LEU A 299 18.37 20.30 19.48
CA LEU A 299 17.87 21.18 20.53
C LEU A 299 16.36 21.03 20.71
N ILE A 300 15.91 21.00 21.94
CA ILE A 300 14.50 21.00 22.32
C ILE A 300 14.21 22.15 23.26
N THR A 301 13.01 22.69 23.22
CA THR A 301 12.55 23.71 24.15
C THR A 301 12.15 23.11 25.49
N ALA A 302 12.01 23.94 26.51
CA ALA A 302 11.50 23.54 27.82
C ALA A 302 10.13 22.85 27.72
N ASN A 303 9.24 23.30 26.83
CA ASN A 303 7.92 22.68 26.63
C ASN A 303 8.04 21.21 26.22
N THR A 304 8.95 20.90 25.30
CA THR A 304 9.19 19.52 24.87
C THR A 304 9.92 18.74 25.95
N TYR A 305 10.92 19.35 26.61
CA TYR A 305 11.72 18.73 27.66
C TYR A 305 10.84 18.25 28.83
N GLU A 306 9.91 19.07 29.34
CA GLU A 306 9.03 18.73 30.44
C GLU A 306 8.14 17.51 30.17
N LEU A 307 7.80 17.25 28.90
CA LEU A 307 7.01 16.07 28.50
C LEU A 307 7.80 14.76 28.58
N ILE A 308 9.15 14.81 28.41
CA ILE A 308 9.98 13.62 28.16
C ILE A 308 11.25 13.56 29.01
N LYS A 309 11.46 14.47 29.95
CA LYS A 309 12.70 14.61 30.76
C LYS A 309 13.16 13.33 31.44
N ASP A 310 12.21 12.48 31.88
CA ASP A 310 12.52 11.24 32.56
C ASP A 310 13.02 10.10 31.63
N TYR A 311 12.98 10.32 30.33
CA TYR A 311 13.26 9.29 29.29
C TYR A 311 14.47 9.64 28.42
N ILE A 312 15.02 10.85 28.56
CA ILE A 312 16.13 11.32 27.72
C ILE A 312 17.29 11.79 28.57
N THR A 313 18.51 11.68 28.04
CA THR A 313 19.67 12.39 28.53
C THR A 313 19.81 13.68 27.74
N ALA A 314 19.71 14.82 28.41
CA ALA A 314 19.82 16.13 27.81
C ALA A 314 20.61 17.09 28.72
N GLU A 315 21.34 18.03 28.12
CA GLU A 315 22.06 19.08 28.82
C GLU A 315 21.34 20.42 28.68
N LYS A 316 21.14 21.13 29.79
CA LYS A 316 20.55 22.47 29.76
C LYS A 316 21.55 23.45 29.14
N MET A 317 21.07 24.21 28.15
CA MET A 317 21.82 25.29 27.51
C MET A 317 21.59 26.62 28.20
N LEU A 318 22.39 27.62 27.87
CA LEU A 318 22.14 29.01 28.33
C LEU A 318 20.78 29.47 27.82
N PRO A 319 20.00 30.17 28.69
CA PRO A 319 18.73 30.74 28.24
C PRO A 319 18.96 31.79 27.17
N VAL A 320 18.16 31.77 26.10
CA VAL A 320 18.30 32.68 24.96
C VAL A 320 17.03 33.47 24.75
N THR A 321 17.15 34.78 24.56
CA THR A 321 16.05 35.62 24.09
C THR A 321 15.93 35.50 22.59
N VAL A 322 14.86 34.83 22.12
CA VAL A 322 14.59 34.70 20.68
C VAL A 322 13.73 35.87 20.20
N LYS A 323 13.90 36.28 18.96
CA LYS A 323 13.13 37.39 18.37
C LYS A 323 11.61 37.19 18.57
N GLY A 324 10.92 38.19 19.13
CA GLY A 324 9.47 38.14 19.40
C GLY A 324 9.06 37.43 20.70
N LYS A 325 10.03 37.13 21.59
CA LYS A 325 9.76 36.74 22.98
C LYS A 325 10.45 37.71 23.92
N GLU A 326 9.71 38.20 24.90
CA GLU A 326 10.25 39.12 25.92
C GLU A 326 11.10 38.43 26.99
N LYS A 327 10.80 37.15 27.26
CA LYS A 327 11.51 36.36 28.25
C LYS A 327 12.46 35.36 27.60
N PRO A 328 13.65 35.14 28.16
CA PRO A 328 14.54 34.09 27.71
C PRO A 328 13.87 32.73 27.80
N ILE A 329 14.17 31.85 26.87
CA ILE A 329 13.62 30.50 26.78
C ILE A 329 14.74 29.51 27.14
N ASP A 330 14.39 28.60 28.04
CA ASP A 330 15.26 27.46 28.38
C ASP A 330 15.24 26.44 27.23
N MET A 331 16.44 26.00 26.86
CA MET A 331 16.66 24.99 25.83
C MET A 331 17.52 23.87 26.34
N TYR A 332 17.36 22.70 25.77
CA TYR A 332 18.08 21.50 26.16
C TYR A 332 18.65 20.80 24.94
N ALA A 333 19.94 20.49 25.00
CA ALA A 333 20.61 19.68 23.96
C ALA A 333 20.40 18.20 24.24
N VAL A 334 19.79 17.49 23.32
CA VAL A 334 19.53 16.06 23.47
C VAL A 334 20.79 15.27 23.16
N VAL A 335 21.25 14.54 24.14
CA VAL A 335 22.44 13.69 24.03
C VAL A 335 22.04 12.29 23.59
N ASN A 336 21.11 11.65 24.30
CA ASN A 336 20.76 10.24 24.11
C ASN A 336 19.35 9.92 24.63
N ILE A 337 18.82 8.76 24.23
CA ILE A 337 17.70 8.08 24.87
C ILE A 337 18.28 6.76 25.45
N PRO A 338 18.39 6.61 26.79
CA PRO A 338 19.08 5.46 27.40
C PRO A 338 18.52 4.10 27.00
N ASP A 339 17.21 4.00 26.84
CA ASP A 339 16.49 2.75 26.53
C ASP A 339 16.28 2.49 25.02
N ALA A 340 16.84 3.32 24.13
CA ALA A 340 16.72 3.15 22.70
C ALA A 340 17.70 2.09 22.18
N THR A 341 17.27 0.83 22.22
CA THR A 341 18.06 -0.31 21.69
C THR A 341 17.96 -0.49 20.18
N ASP A 342 16.95 0.12 19.57
CA ASP A 342 16.63 0.04 18.13
C ASP A 342 17.27 1.16 17.29
N ILE A 343 17.95 2.13 17.93
CA ILE A 343 18.64 3.22 17.23
C ILE A 343 20.14 3.00 17.32
N PRO A 344 20.82 2.74 16.19
CA PRO A 344 22.29 2.56 16.21
C PRO A 344 23.00 3.79 16.78
N GLY A 345 23.90 3.57 17.73
CA GLY A 345 24.66 4.64 18.38
C GLY A 345 23.90 5.42 19.46
N ALA A 346 22.70 5.01 19.81
CA ALA A 346 21.94 5.45 20.98
C ALA A 346 21.87 4.34 22.04
N GLY A 347 21.11 4.54 23.11
CA GLY A 347 20.95 3.58 24.19
C GLY A 347 22.18 3.49 25.08
N ALA A 348 22.44 2.34 25.67
CA ALA A 348 23.54 2.11 26.61
C ALA A 348 24.95 2.38 26.02
N LEU A 349 25.10 2.24 24.69
CA LEU A 349 26.35 2.52 23.97
C LEU A 349 26.39 3.95 23.40
N GLY A 350 25.37 4.74 23.64
CA GLY A 350 25.29 6.12 23.19
C GLY A 350 26.21 7.06 23.95
N PRO A 351 26.34 8.31 23.48
CA PRO A 351 27.12 9.33 24.17
C PRO A 351 26.46 9.66 25.52
N ALA A 352 27.30 9.94 26.53
CA ALA A 352 26.83 10.33 27.86
C ALA A 352 26.77 11.86 28.02
N SER A 353 27.43 12.64 27.13
CA SER A 353 27.47 14.09 27.21
C SER A 353 27.64 14.76 25.85
N MET A 354 27.26 16.04 25.75
CA MET A 354 27.51 16.87 24.57
C MET A 354 29.02 17.05 24.28
N HIS A 355 29.83 17.06 25.29
CA HIS A 355 31.30 17.12 25.11
C HIS A 355 31.79 15.90 24.32
N GLN A 356 31.33 14.67 24.67
CA GLN A 356 31.69 13.47 23.91
C GLN A 356 31.18 13.51 22.45
N LEU A 357 29.96 14.04 22.23
CA LEU A 357 29.41 14.22 20.88
C LEU A 357 30.29 15.19 20.05
N ARG A 358 30.66 16.34 20.64
CA ARG A 358 31.53 17.33 19.97
C ARG A 358 32.88 16.76 19.64
N GLN A 359 33.49 15.98 20.55
CA GLN A 359 34.75 15.27 20.27
C GLN A 359 34.61 14.30 19.09
N ARG A 360 33.51 13.51 19.03
CA ARG A 360 33.27 12.62 17.87
C ARG A 360 33.10 13.36 16.56
N TRP A 361 32.61 14.59 16.57
CA TRP A 361 32.45 15.43 15.39
C TRP A 361 33.72 16.27 15.07
N GLY A 362 34.75 16.24 15.92
CA GLY A 362 35.93 17.07 15.76
C GLY A 362 35.66 18.57 15.97
N ILE A 363 34.67 18.91 16.85
CA ILE A 363 34.23 20.27 17.13
C ILE A 363 34.74 20.65 18.53
N LYS A 364 35.22 21.89 18.67
CA LYS A 364 35.54 22.47 19.97
C LYS A 364 34.25 22.82 20.71
N ASP A 365 34.32 22.79 22.04
CA ASP A 365 33.24 23.35 22.85
C ASP A 365 33.02 24.83 22.51
N PRO A 366 31.80 25.30 22.42
CA PRO A 366 31.49 26.67 22.04
C PRO A 366 31.92 27.64 23.15
N ASP A 367 32.45 28.79 22.74
CA ASP A 367 32.60 29.92 23.63
C ASP A 367 31.21 30.60 23.76
N LEU A 368 30.59 30.42 24.90
CA LEU A 368 29.24 30.93 25.17
C LEU A 368 29.24 32.35 25.80
N THR A 369 30.39 33.01 25.89
CA THR A 369 30.54 34.33 26.51
C THR A 369 29.95 35.47 25.69
N GLY A 370 29.07 35.25 24.76
CA GLY A 370 28.47 36.30 23.92
C GLY A 370 27.12 35.92 23.31
N ILE A 371 26.50 34.90 23.81
CA ILE A 371 25.15 34.44 23.32
C ILE A 371 24.05 35.04 24.18
#